data_1fd0e729a696154b4c4119c17de54e53
#
_entry.id   1fd0e729a696154b4c4119c17de54e53
#
_cell.length_a   1.000
_cell.length_b   1.000
_cell.length_c   1.000
_cell.angle_alpha   90.00
_cell.angle_beta   90.00
_cell.angle_gamma   90.00
#
_symmetry.space_group_name_H-M   'P 1'
#
loop_
_entity.id
_entity.type
_entity.pdbx_description
1 polymer ?
#
loop_
_entity_poly.entity_id
_entity_poly.type
_entity_poly.pdbx_seq_one_letter_code
_entity_poly.pdbx_strand_id
1 'polypeptide(L)'
;MVTVKDFGEYETAWCPGCGNFNLLEAVKEALARQNIEPHHVLFVSGIGQAAKAPHYLNANVFNGLHGRALPVATGAKLANPDLAVIAESGDGCMYGEGGNHFMLSLIHI
;
A
#
# COMPACT_ATOMS: atom_id res chain seq x y z
N MET A 1 17.20 5.44 -13.75
CA MET A 1 16.46 6.42 -12.91
C MET A 1 15.00 6.05 -12.98
N VAL A 2 14.39 5.81 -11.82
CA VAL A 2 12.98 5.42 -11.73
C VAL A 2 12.07 6.64 -11.94
N THR A 3 10.98 6.45 -12.65
CA THR A 3 9.99 7.49 -12.96
C THR A 3 8.59 7.04 -12.52
N VAL A 4 7.66 7.97 -12.41
CA VAL A 4 6.25 7.66 -12.10
C VAL A 4 5.65 6.68 -13.11
N LYS A 5 6.09 6.72 -14.37
CA LYS A 5 5.59 5.84 -15.44
C LYS A 5 5.96 4.37 -15.24
N ASP A 6 7.05 4.08 -14.52
CA ASP A 6 7.46 2.70 -14.23
C ASP A 6 6.45 1.98 -13.33
N PHE A 7 5.65 2.75 -12.57
CA PHE A 7 4.54 2.24 -11.75
C PHE A 7 3.23 2.05 -12.53
N GLY A 8 3.24 2.32 -13.83
CA GLY A 8 2.11 2.08 -14.73
C GLY A 8 0.96 3.07 -14.58
N GLU A 9 0.06 3.01 -15.56
CA GLU A 9 -1.21 3.75 -15.59
C GLU A 9 -2.32 2.74 -15.84
N TYR A 10 -3.37 2.79 -15.01
CA TYR A 10 -4.46 1.82 -15.04
C TYR A 10 -5.81 2.53 -14.95
N GLU A 11 -6.82 1.95 -15.57
CA GLU A 11 -8.19 2.40 -15.38
C GLU A 11 -8.62 2.12 -13.94
N THR A 12 -9.12 3.12 -13.27
CA THR A 12 -9.51 3.06 -11.87
C THR A 12 -11.03 3.08 -11.71
N ALA A 13 -11.54 2.40 -10.68
CA ALA A 13 -12.96 2.34 -10.36
C ALA A 13 -13.34 3.28 -9.19
N TRP A 14 -12.53 4.29 -8.89
CA TRP A 14 -12.86 5.28 -7.87
C TRP A 14 -13.81 6.35 -8.41
N CYS A 15 -14.61 6.92 -7.51
CA CYS A 15 -15.53 7.99 -7.86
C CYS A 15 -14.78 9.28 -8.28
N PRO A 16 -15.34 10.07 -9.21
CA PRO A 16 -14.78 11.37 -9.56
C PRO A 16 -14.55 12.24 -8.32
N GLY A 17 -13.39 12.88 -8.22
CA GLY A 17 -13.01 13.71 -7.07
C GLY A 17 -12.57 12.96 -5.82
N CYS A 18 -12.45 11.63 -5.88
CA CYS A 18 -11.95 10.84 -4.76
C CYS A 18 -10.49 11.17 -4.44
N GLY A 19 -10.18 11.35 -3.14
CA GLY A 19 -8.82 11.62 -2.68
C GLY A 19 -7.82 10.48 -2.95
N ASN A 20 -8.30 9.26 -3.20
CA ASN A 20 -7.44 8.12 -3.52
C ASN A 20 -6.63 8.33 -4.81
N PHE A 21 -7.13 9.12 -5.78
CA PHE A 21 -6.34 9.49 -6.96
C PHE A 21 -5.07 10.23 -6.57
N ASN A 22 -5.21 11.26 -5.76
CA ASN A 22 -4.07 12.07 -5.32
C ASN A 22 -3.11 11.26 -4.45
N LEU A 23 -3.64 10.37 -3.61
CA LEU A 23 -2.83 9.50 -2.76
C LEU A 23 -1.99 8.54 -3.60
N LEU A 24 -2.59 7.88 -4.58
CA LEU A 24 -1.89 6.96 -5.47
C LEU A 24 -0.75 7.65 -6.24
N GLU A 25 -1.03 8.83 -6.80
CA GLU A 25 0.00 9.59 -7.52
C GLU A 25 1.11 10.08 -6.58
N ALA A 26 0.77 10.52 -5.37
CA ALA A 26 1.76 10.91 -4.37
C ALA A 26 2.67 9.75 -3.97
N VAL A 27 2.13 8.53 -3.83
CA VAL A 27 2.91 7.31 -3.55
C VAL A 27 3.87 7.00 -4.71
N LYS A 28 3.38 7.01 -5.95
CA LYS A 28 4.23 6.77 -7.13
C LYS A 28 5.35 7.81 -7.23
N GLU A 29 5.02 9.08 -7.01
CA GLU A 29 6.00 10.16 -7.03
C GLU A 29 7.05 10.01 -5.92
N ALA A 30 6.64 9.66 -4.71
CA ALA A 30 7.55 9.43 -3.58
C ALA A 30 8.53 8.29 -3.87
N LEU A 31 8.05 7.18 -4.41
CA LEU A 31 8.87 6.02 -4.80
C LEU A 31 9.85 6.40 -5.92
N ALA A 32 9.39 7.14 -6.92
CA ALA A 32 10.25 7.60 -8.01
C ALA A 32 11.34 8.56 -7.50
N ARG A 33 11.01 9.51 -6.63
CA ARG A 33 11.98 10.43 -6.01
C ARG A 33 13.04 9.71 -5.18
N GLN A 34 12.67 8.61 -4.53
CA GLN A 34 13.60 7.77 -3.77
C GLN A 34 14.36 6.77 -4.68
N ASN A 35 14.09 6.79 -5.98
CA ASN A 35 14.66 5.86 -6.97
C ASN A 35 14.44 4.39 -6.60
N ILE A 36 13.28 4.06 -6.01
CA ILE A 36 12.89 2.70 -5.64
C ILE A 36 12.20 2.05 -6.83
N GLU A 37 12.76 0.98 -7.35
CA GLU A 37 12.20 0.27 -8.49
C GLU A 37 10.95 -0.54 -8.11
N PRO A 38 9.98 -0.73 -9.03
CA PRO A 38 8.74 -1.44 -8.74
C PRO A 38 8.91 -2.81 -8.08
N HIS A 39 9.92 -3.57 -8.46
CA HIS A 39 10.19 -4.89 -7.90
C HIS A 39 10.76 -4.87 -6.47
N HIS A 40 11.21 -3.72 -5.98
CA HIS A 40 11.62 -3.52 -4.59
C HIS A 40 10.48 -2.99 -3.69
N VAL A 41 9.28 -2.81 -4.25
CA VAL A 41 8.09 -2.37 -3.51
C VAL A 41 7.19 -3.55 -3.26
N LEU A 42 6.68 -3.68 -2.05
CA LEU A 42 5.52 -4.51 -1.73
C LEU A 42 4.38 -3.62 -1.21
N PHE A 43 3.29 -3.61 -1.94
CA PHE A 43 2.07 -2.89 -1.56
C PHE A 43 1.06 -3.85 -0.95
N VAL A 44 0.78 -3.70 0.33
CA VAL A 44 -0.12 -4.58 1.09
C VAL A 44 -1.43 -3.86 1.35
N SER A 45 -2.53 -4.50 1.05
CA SER A 45 -3.85 -3.95 1.33
C SER A 45 -4.80 -4.98 1.95
N GLY A 46 -5.88 -4.49 2.50
CA GLY A 46 -6.99 -5.29 2.99
C GLY A 46 -8.26 -5.01 2.20
N ILE A 47 -9.24 -4.38 2.82
CA ILE A 47 -10.56 -4.11 2.24
C ILE A 47 -10.89 -2.61 2.32
N GLY A 48 -11.74 -2.15 1.41
CA GLY A 48 -12.17 -0.76 1.26
C GLY A 48 -11.73 -0.15 -0.06
N GLN A 49 -12.16 1.08 -0.33
CA GLN A 49 -11.85 1.73 -1.62
C GLN A 49 -10.36 2.05 -1.76
N ALA A 50 -9.68 2.47 -0.68
CA ALA A 50 -8.24 2.65 -0.67
C ALA A 50 -7.49 1.34 -0.94
N ALA A 51 -8.01 0.21 -0.45
CA ALA A 51 -7.43 -1.11 -0.64
C ALA A 51 -7.41 -1.61 -2.10
N LYS A 52 -8.03 -0.89 -3.02
CA LYS A 52 -7.94 -1.15 -4.46
C LYS A 52 -6.65 -0.66 -5.10
N ALA A 53 -5.87 0.18 -4.41
CA ALA A 53 -4.62 0.74 -4.95
C ALA A 53 -3.66 -0.33 -5.53
N PRO A 54 -3.51 -1.56 -4.96
CA PRO A 54 -2.71 -2.62 -5.56
C PRO A 54 -3.10 -3.00 -7.00
N HIS A 55 -4.33 -2.76 -7.41
CA HIS A 55 -4.79 -3.03 -8.78
C HIS A 55 -4.40 -1.93 -9.77
N TYR A 56 -3.87 -0.80 -9.28
CA TYR A 56 -3.65 0.41 -10.05
C TYR A 56 -2.19 0.85 -10.10
N LEU A 57 -1.27 -0.02 -9.65
CA LEU A 57 0.17 0.23 -9.77
C LEU A 57 0.92 -1.05 -10.12
N ASN A 58 2.03 -0.87 -10.83
CA ASN A 58 2.97 -1.93 -11.13
C ASN A 58 3.99 -2.04 -9.97
N ALA A 59 3.81 -3.03 -9.11
CA ALA A 59 4.70 -3.37 -7.99
C ALA A 59 4.40 -4.80 -7.54
N ASN A 60 5.14 -5.33 -6.55
CA ASN A 60 4.66 -6.51 -5.86
C ASN A 60 3.47 -6.11 -4.99
N VAL A 61 2.42 -6.89 -5.01
CA VAL A 61 1.18 -6.58 -4.31
C VAL A 61 0.66 -7.77 -3.51
N PHE A 62 0.05 -7.48 -2.38
CA PHE A 62 -0.67 -8.45 -1.58
C PHE A 62 -2.00 -7.83 -1.13
N ASN A 63 -3.10 -8.33 -1.68
CA ASN A 63 -4.45 -7.93 -1.27
C ASN A 63 -5.01 -9.01 -0.33
N GLY A 64 -5.06 -8.71 0.95
CA GLY A 64 -5.39 -9.64 2.01
C GLY A 64 -6.82 -9.54 2.52
N LEU A 65 -7.06 -10.17 3.66
CA LEU A 65 -8.35 -10.18 4.34
C LEU A 65 -8.60 -8.86 5.09
N HIS A 66 -9.86 -8.63 5.41
CA HIS A 66 -10.30 -7.49 6.22
C HIS A 66 -9.55 -7.43 7.55
N GLY A 67 -8.97 -6.28 7.87
CA GLY A 67 -8.22 -6.06 9.10
C GLY A 67 -6.85 -6.73 9.18
N ARG A 68 -6.32 -7.26 8.08
CA ARG A 68 -5.07 -8.04 8.08
C ARG A 68 -3.91 -7.41 7.30
N ALA A 69 -4.07 -6.21 6.77
CA ALA A 69 -2.99 -5.54 6.02
C ALA A 69 -1.73 -5.33 6.89
N LEU A 70 -1.89 -4.85 8.11
CA LEU A 70 -0.76 -4.54 9.00
C LEU A 70 0.08 -5.75 9.39
N PRO A 71 -0.50 -6.88 9.87
CA PRO A 71 0.31 -8.05 10.22
C PRO A 71 0.98 -8.67 9.00
N VAL A 72 0.36 -8.65 7.82
CA VAL A 72 0.99 -9.10 6.58
C VAL A 72 2.18 -8.21 6.22
N ALA A 73 2.00 -6.88 6.24
CA ALA A 73 3.07 -5.94 5.96
C ALA A 73 4.24 -6.09 6.94
N THR A 74 3.95 -6.25 8.24
CA THR A 74 4.95 -6.48 9.28
C THR A 74 5.73 -7.78 9.01
N GLY A 75 5.02 -8.88 8.76
CA GLY A 75 5.64 -10.16 8.46
C GLY A 75 6.52 -10.13 7.20
N ALA A 76 6.04 -9.47 6.15
CA ALA A 76 6.79 -9.30 4.90
C ALA A 76 8.08 -8.49 5.12
N LYS A 77 8.00 -7.39 5.88
CA LYS A 77 9.16 -6.55 6.21
C LYS A 77 10.20 -7.29 7.06
N LEU A 78 9.75 -8.12 7.99
CA LEU A 78 10.64 -8.96 8.81
C LEU A 78 11.31 -10.05 7.98
N ALA A 79 10.58 -10.63 7.01
CA ALA A 79 11.11 -11.66 6.13
C ALA A 79 12.10 -11.12 5.10
N ASN A 80 11.87 -9.91 4.62
CA ASN A 80 12.76 -9.23 3.66
C ASN A 80 12.86 -7.74 4.00
N PRO A 81 13.87 -7.35 4.80
CA PRO A 81 14.04 -5.96 5.22
C PRO A 81 14.43 -5.00 4.08
N ASP A 82 14.85 -5.51 2.92
CA ASP A 82 15.23 -4.67 1.78
C ASP A 82 14.02 -4.15 0.99
N LEU A 83 12.84 -4.76 1.17
CA LEU A 83 11.62 -4.28 0.53
C LEU A 83 11.13 -2.96 1.14
N ALA A 84 10.70 -2.05 0.27
CA ALA A 84 9.86 -0.93 0.65
C ALA A 84 8.43 -1.45 0.79
N VAL A 85 7.97 -1.65 2.03
CA VAL A 85 6.64 -2.18 2.31
C VAL A 85 5.70 -1.05 2.66
N ILE A 86 4.61 -0.94 1.90
CA ILE A 86 3.55 0.06 2.10
C ILE A 86 2.26 -0.68 2.42
N ALA A 87 1.62 -0.34 3.54
CA ALA A 87 0.30 -0.85 3.90
C ALA A 87 -0.75 0.24 3.73
N GLU A 88 -1.72 0.02 2.85
CA GLU A 88 -2.83 0.93 2.60
C GLU A 88 -4.16 0.18 2.61
N SER A 89 -5.14 0.70 3.35
CA SER A 89 -6.48 0.11 3.41
C SER A 89 -7.48 1.14 3.90
N GLY A 90 -8.77 0.80 3.85
CA GLY A 90 -9.81 1.65 4.40
C GLY A 90 -9.72 1.79 5.92
N ASP A 91 -10.27 2.88 6.45
CA ASP A 91 -10.31 3.18 7.89
C ASP A 91 -11.01 2.07 8.70
N GLY A 92 -12.13 1.55 8.21
CA GLY A 92 -12.80 0.41 8.83
C GLY A 92 -11.95 -0.86 8.85
N CYS A 93 -11.14 -1.07 7.81
CA CYS A 93 -10.22 -2.18 7.74
C CYS A 93 -9.04 -2.00 8.71
N MET A 94 -8.44 -0.83 8.73
CA MET A 94 -7.24 -0.57 9.54
C MET A 94 -7.56 -0.41 11.02
N TYR A 95 -8.61 0.33 11.36
CA TYR A 95 -8.93 0.70 12.74
C TYR A 95 -10.11 -0.09 13.34
N GLY A 96 -11.10 -0.44 12.52
CA GLY A 96 -12.24 -1.25 12.95
C GLY A 96 -11.85 -2.70 13.14
N GLU A 97 -11.61 -3.42 12.06
CA GLU A 97 -11.24 -4.85 12.10
C GLU A 97 -9.77 -5.07 12.50
N GLY A 98 -8.89 -4.19 12.07
CA GLY A 98 -7.44 -4.31 12.29
C GLY A 98 -6.89 -3.50 13.45
N GLY A 99 -7.73 -2.87 14.27
CA GLY A 99 -7.32 -1.95 15.34
C GLY A 99 -6.32 -2.54 16.32
N ASN A 100 -6.45 -3.81 16.65
CA ASN A 100 -5.52 -4.50 17.52
C ASN A 100 -4.10 -4.60 16.90
N HIS A 101 -4.03 -4.92 15.62
CA HIS A 101 -2.74 -4.96 14.90
C HIS A 101 -2.13 -3.56 14.76
N PHE A 102 -2.97 -2.54 14.56
CA PHE A 102 -2.52 -1.15 14.54
C PHE A 102 -1.87 -0.75 15.87
N MET A 103 -2.53 -1.04 16.99
CA MET A 103 -1.98 -0.77 18.32
C MET A 103 -0.69 -1.54 18.59
N LEU A 104 -0.60 -2.81 18.21
CA LEU A 104 0.60 -3.62 18.35
C LEU A 104 1.76 -3.10 17.50
N SER A 105 1.49 -2.53 16.33
CA SER A 105 2.55 -1.96 15.47
C SER A 105 3.24 -0.77 16.13
N LEU A 106 2.54 0.00 16.96
CA LEU A 106 3.08 1.17 17.64
C LEU A 106 4.14 0.83 18.71
N ILE A 107 4.12 -0.38 19.24
CA ILE A 107 5.13 -0.81 20.25
C ILE A 107 6.49 -1.13 19.61
N HIS A 108 6.58 -1.19 18.31
CA HIS A 108 7.81 -1.49 17.56
C HIS A 108 8.47 -0.25 16.95
N ILE A 109 7.95 0.93 17.24
CA ILE A 109 8.54 2.21 16.76
C ILE A 109 9.78 2.56 17.57
#